data_1da493c6175d5b0f2360b99d36e2c1c4
#
_entry.id   1da493c6175d5b0f2360b99d36e2c1c4
#
_cell.length_a   1.000
_cell.length_b   1.000
_cell.length_c   1.000
_cell.angle_alpha   90.00
_cell.angle_beta   90.00
_cell.angle_gamma   90.00
#
_symmetry.space_group_name_H-M   'P 1'
#
loop_
_entity.id
_entity.type
_entity.pdbx_description
1 polymer ?
#
loop_
_entity_poly.entity_id
_entity_poly.type
_entity_poly.pdbx_seq_one_letter_code
_entity_poly.pdbx_strand_id
1 'polypeptide(L)'
;IEVRDDESGKWVKFIPFEGFKVAFTIGFDHPAFNDKTHTAVLDFSSVSYVKEVSRARTFGFMRDVELLRSKNLALGGSLDNAVVVDDHRVLNKDGLRYEDEFVKHKILDAVGDLYLLGRSLIGSFEGYKSGHDLNNKLLRKLLKNQDSWEELGYETPEDLPINYMDAYSTAEN
;
A
#
# COMPACT_ATOMS: atom_id res chain seq x y z
N ILE A 1 16.60 1.52 -7.19
CA ILE A 1 17.00 1.32 -5.78
C ILE A 1 16.18 0.20 -5.16
N GLU A 2 16.82 -0.73 -4.46
CA GLU A 2 16.17 -1.87 -3.79
C GLU A 2 16.68 -2.02 -2.36
N VAL A 3 15.80 -2.44 -1.45
CA VAL A 3 16.12 -2.93 -0.12
C VAL A 3 15.51 -4.31 0.04
N ARG A 4 16.31 -5.27 0.49
CA ARG A 4 15.92 -6.65 0.71
C ARG A 4 16.26 -7.07 2.14
N ASP A 5 15.40 -7.87 2.71
CA ASP A 5 15.63 -8.62 3.94
C ASP A 5 15.89 -10.07 3.54
N ASP A 6 17.15 -10.47 3.64
CA ASP A 6 17.60 -11.80 3.16
C ASP A 6 17.08 -12.95 4.04
N GLU A 7 16.77 -12.69 5.32
CA GLU A 7 16.22 -13.71 6.22
C GLU A 7 14.77 -14.04 5.88
N SER A 8 13.94 -13.01 5.66
CA SER A 8 12.51 -13.19 5.38
C SER A 8 12.18 -13.25 3.89
N GLY A 9 13.13 -12.91 3.01
CA GLY A 9 12.93 -12.81 1.57
C GLY A 9 12.06 -11.63 1.13
N LYS A 10 11.70 -10.73 2.04
CA LYS A 10 10.91 -9.52 1.76
C LYS A 10 11.77 -8.49 1.05
N TRP A 11 11.14 -7.72 0.16
CA TRP A 11 11.86 -6.66 -0.53
C TRP A 11 10.94 -5.52 -0.95
N VAL A 12 11.56 -4.36 -1.18
CA VAL A 12 10.93 -3.17 -1.76
C VAL A 12 11.92 -2.49 -2.70
N LYS A 13 11.40 -1.88 -3.76
CA LYS A 13 12.23 -1.15 -4.70
C LYS A 13 11.51 0.02 -5.36
N PHE A 14 12.30 1.00 -5.81
CA PHE A 14 11.89 2.00 -6.77
C PHE A 14 12.48 1.69 -8.13
N ILE A 15 11.65 1.89 -9.17
CA ILE A 15 12.03 1.76 -10.58
C ILE A 15 11.61 3.05 -11.30
N PRO A 16 12.41 3.54 -12.28
CA PRO A 16 11.96 4.63 -13.13
C PRO A 16 10.63 4.31 -13.82
N PHE A 17 9.74 5.29 -13.82
CA PHE A 17 8.43 5.19 -14.46
C PHE A 17 7.89 6.60 -14.70
N GLU A 18 7.31 6.86 -15.87
CA GLU A 18 6.63 8.12 -16.17
C GLU A 18 5.22 8.11 -15.57
N GLY A 19 5.09 8.62 -14.36
CA GLY A 19 3.86 8.61 -13.57
C GLY A 19 4.10 8.11 -12.15
N PHE A 20 3.03 7.74 -11.45
CA PHE A 20 3.13 7.13 -10.13
C PHE A 20 2.42 5.78 -10.10
N LYS A 21 3.19 4.71 -9.97
CA LYS A 21 2.71 3.34 -9.95
C LYS A 21 3.12 2.62 -8.66
N VAL A 22 2.20 1.86 -8.11
CA VAL A 22 2.46 1.00 -6.95
C VAL A 22 2.07 -0.43 -7.28
N ALA A 23 3.01 -1.34 -7.17
CA ALA A 23 2.79 -2.78 -7.25
C ALA A 23 3.08 -3.41 -5.89
N PHE A 24 2.17 -4.22 -5.39
CA PHE A 24 2.35 -4.87 -4.10
C PHE A 24 1.94 -6.33 -4.16
N THR A 25 2.77 -7.21 -3.60
CA THR A 25 2.47 -8.62 -3.42
C THR A 25 2.45 -8.94 -1.93
N ILE A 26 1.35 -9.53 -1.47
CA ILE A 26 1.22 -10.11 -0.14
C ILE A 26 1.40 -11.62 -0.21
N GLY A 27 1.67 -12.25 0.92
CA GLY A 27 1.69 -13.70 1.04
C GLY A 27 1.50 -14.08 2.49
N PHE A 28 0.37 -14.73 2.75
CA PHE A 28 0.02 -15.28 4.03
C PHE A 28 -0.31 -16.76 3.82
N ASP A 29 0.29 -17.62 4.64
CA ASP A 29 -0.05 -19.03 4.69
C ASP A 29 -1.31 -19.20 5.57
N HIS A 30 -2.46 -18.97 4.95
CA HIS A 30 -3.73 -18.98 5.67
C HIS A 30 -4.91 -19.26 4.72
N PRO A 31 -5.87 -20.14 5.06
CA PRO A 31 -6.99 -20.53 4.20
C PRO A 31 -7.82 -19.36 3.65
N ALA A 32 -8.02 -18.31 4.43
CA ALA A 32 -8.78 -17.12 3.99
C ALA A 32 -8.13 -16.36 2.84
N PHE A 33 -6.87 -16.66 2.49
CA PHE A 33 -6.12 -16.00 1.42
C PHE A 33 -5.90 -16.90 0.19
N ASN A 34 -6.17 -18.22 0.28
CA ASN A 34 -5.84 -19.16 -0.77
C ASN A 34 -6.52 -18.87 -2.11
N ASP A 35 -7.72 -18.29 -2.09
CA ASP A 35 -8.53 -17.97 -3.27
C ASP A 35 -8.53 -16.46 -3.59
N LYS A 36 -7.65 -15.67 -2.96
CA LYS A 36 -7.63 -14.22 -3.12
C LYS A 36 -6.43 -13.75 -3.93
N THR A 37 -6.62 -12.63 -4.62
CA THR A 37 -5.53 -11.98 -5.35
C THR A 37 -4.47 -11.50 -4.36
N HIS A 38 -3.27 -12.01 -4.54
CA HIS A 38 -2.12 -11.68 -3.68
C HIS A 38 -1.27 -10.53 -4.24
N THR A 39 -1.49 -10.16 -5.50
CA THR A 39 -0.75 -9.08 -6.17
C THR A 39 -1.75 -8.09 -6.76
N ALA A 40 -1.51 -6.82 -6.52
CA ALA A 40 -2.21 -5.73 -7.19
C ALA A 40 -1.21 -4.71 -7.72
N VAL A 41 -1.55 -4.12 -8.87
CA VAL A 41 -0.77 -3.08 -9.53
C VAL A 41 -1.71 -1.93 -9.83
N LEU A 42 -1.41 -0.75 -9.30
CA LEU A 42 -2.19 0.46 -9.54
C LEU A 42 -1.30 1.55 -10.11
N ASP A 43 -1.65 2.03 -11.29
CA ASP A 43 -1.07 3.19 -11.92
C ASP A 43 -1.97 4.40 -11.64
N PHE A 44 -1.55 5.24 -10.69
CA PHE A 44 -2.34 6.38 -10.23
C PHE A 44 -2.41 7.52 -11.24
N SER A 45 -1.71 7.45 -12.36
CA SER A 45 -1.92 8.34 -13.51
C SER A 45 -3.17 7.96 -14.33
N SER A 46 -3.68 6.74 -14.17
CA SER A 46 -4.82 6.22 -14.94
C SER A 46 -6.01 5.77 -14.09
N VAL A 47 -5.84 5.59 -12.76
CA VAL A 47 -6.90 5.11 -11.88
C VAL A 47 -7.14 6.05 -10.70
N SER A 48 -8.39 6.11 -10.25
CA SER A 48 -8.78 6.92 -9.10
C SER A 48 -8.37 6.24 -7.79
N TYR A 49 -7.53 6.90 -7.00
CA TYR A 49 -7.21 6.49 -5.63
C TYR A 49 -8.48 6.27 -4.78
N VAL A 50 -9.45 7.17 -4.90
CA VAL A 50 -10.71 7.11 -4.13
C VAL A 50 -11.49 5.84 -4.45
N LYS A 51 -11.62 5.48 -5.73
CA LYS A 51 -12.37 4.29 -6.16
C LYS A 51 -11.63 3.01 -5.86
N GLU A 52 -10.31 2.99 -6.08
CA GLU A 52 -9.54 1.75 -6.06
C GLU A 52 -8.99 1.37 -4.68
N VAL A 53 -8.64 2.34 -3.83
CA VAL A 53 -7.84 2.05 -2.63
C VAL A 53 -8.41 2.62 -1.35
N SER A 54 -8.99 3.83 -1.38
CA SER A 54 -9.26 4.62 -0.17
C SER A 54 -10.13 3.92 0.88
N ARG A 55 -10.94 2.96 0.48
CA ARG A 55 -11.86 2.23 1.36
C ARG A 55 -11.29 0.92 1.89
N ALA A 56 -10.06 0.54 1.50
CA ALA A 56 -9.44 -0.69 1.97
C ALA A 56 -9.14 -0.60 3.47
N ARG A 57 -9.70 -1.51 4.25
CA ARG A 57 -9.52 -1.58 5.71
C ARG A 57 -8.22 -2.31 6.05
N THR A 58 -7.64 -1.94 7.20
CA THR A 58 -6.63 -2.78 7.83
C THR A 58 -7.19 -4.15 8.16
N PHE A 59 -6.32 -5.12 8.36
CA PHE A 59 -6.72 -6.47 8.70
C PHE A 59 -5.82 -7.08 9.76
N GLY A 60 -6.35 -8.07 10.46
CA GLY A 60 -5.61 -8.82 11.46
C GLY A 60 -6.22 -10.19 11.70
N PHE A 61 -5.36 -11.11 12.14
CA PHE A 61 -5.81 -12.43 12.58
C PHE A 61 -6.33 -12.35 14.01
N MET A 62 -7.39 -13.07 14.32
CA MET A 62 -8.02 -13.04 15.64
C MET A 62 -7.01 -13.33 16.75
N ARG A 63 -6.14 -14.33 16.57
CA ARG A 63 -5.06 -14.67 17.51
C ARG A 63 -4.12 -13.50 17.80
N ASP A 64 -3.80 -12.69 16.78
CA ASP A 64 -2.90 -11.53 16.91
C ASP A 64 -3.63 -10.36 17.57
N VAL A 65 -4.92 -10.19 17.30
CA VAL A 65 -5.76 -9.17 17.94
C VAL A 65 -5.85 -9.41 19.46
N GLU A 66 -6.04 -10.65 19.89
CA GLU A 66 -6.07 -11.01 21.31
C GLU A 66 -4.73 -10.71 22.00
N LEU A 67 -3.62 -11.07 21.34
CA LEU A 67 -2.28 -10.78 21.83
C LEU A 67 -2.01 -9.26 21.91
N LEU A 68 -2.41 -8.49 20.90
CA LEU A 68 -2.25 -7.04 20.89
C LEU A 68 -3.07 -6.39 22.01
N ARG A 69 -4.31 -6.80 22.21
CA ARG A 69 -5.18 -6.32 23.27
C ARG A 69 -4.63 -6.62 24.67
N SER A 70 -4.05 -7.79 24.87
CA SER A 70 -3.39 -8.14 26.15
C SER A 70 -2.21 -7.22 26.48
N LYS A 71 -1.64 -6.54 25.46
CA LYS A 71 -0.57 -5.56 25.57
C LYS A 71 -1.08 -4.11 25.53
N ASN A 72 -2.39 -3.88 25.64
CA ASN A 72 -3.04 -2.57 25.47
C ASN A 72 -2.79 -1.92 24.10
N LEU A 73 -2.63 -2.72 23.04
CA LEU A 73 -2.52 -2.28 21.66
C LEU A 73 -3.79 -2.59 20.89
N ALA A 74 -3.98 -1.95 19.72
CA ALA A 74 -5.12 -2.12 18.83
C ALA A 74 -6.50 -1.93 19.51
N LEU A 75 -6.59 -1.08 20.54
CA LEU A 75 -7.81 -0.85 21.33
C LEU A 75 -8.94 -0.19 20.51
N GLY A 76 -8.60 0.56 19.46
CA GLY A 76 -9.56 1.18 18.55
C GLY A 76 -10.05 0.25 17.43
N GLY A 77 -9.50 -0.97 17.31
CA GLY A 77 -9.88 -1.92 16.28
C GLY A 77 -11.25 -2.57 16.56
N SER A 78 -12.11 -2.57 15.56
CA SER A 78 -13.42 -3.23 15.59
C SER A 78 -13.73 -3.85 14.21
N LEU A 79 -14.79 -4.67 14.14
CA LEU A 79 -15.27 -5.21 12.86
C LEU A 79 -15.77 -4.12 11.89
N ASP A 80 -16.01 -2.89 12.37
CA ASP A 80 -16.45 -1.79 11.52
C ASP A 80 -15.29 -1.15 10.76
N ASN A 81 -14.09 -1.12 11.35
CA ASN A 81 -12.92 -0.44 10.80
C ASN A 81 -11.75 -1.35 10.41
N ALA A 82 -11.83 -2.65 10.70
CA ALA A 82 -10.82 -3.64 10.35
C ALA A 82 -11.45 -4.92 9.80
N VAL A 83 -10.72 -5.60 8.92
CA VAL A 83 -11.04 -6.95 8.49
C VAL A 83 -10.41 -7.92 9.49
N VAL A 84 -11.23 -8.70 10.17
CA VAL A 84 -10.75 -9.72 11.13
C VAL A 84 -10.90 -11.10 10.51
N VAL A 85 -9.83 -11.87 10.59
CA VAL A 85 -9.74 -13.22 10.02
C VAL A 85 -9.52 -14.21 11.16
N ASP A 86 -10.39 -15.23 11.25
CA ASP A 86 -10.15 -16.38 12.13
C ASP A 86 -9.27 -17.44 11.41
N ASP A 87 -9.16 -18.63 11.95
CA ASP A 87 -8.31 -19.67 11.36
C ASP A 87 -8.78 -20.16 9.97
N HIS A 88 -9.97 -19.75 9.51
CA HIS A 88 -10.57 -20.26 8.28
C HIS A 88 -11.14 -19.20 7.36
N ARG A 89 -11.64 -18.07 7.89
CA ARG A 89 -12.45 -17.11 7.14
C ARG A 89 -12.40 -15.68 7.68
N VAL A 90 -12.93 -14.76 6.88
CA VAL A 90 -13.25 -13.39 7.30
C VAL A 90 -14.48 -13.41 8.21
N LEU A 91 -14.40 -12.72 9.34
CA LEU A 91 -15.46 -12.64 10.36
C LEU A 91 -16.45 -11.49 10.14
N ASN A 92 -16.08 -10.50 9.34
CA ASN A 92 -16.93 -9.35 9.04
C ASN A 92 -18.20 -9.82 8.30
N LYS A 93 -19.37 -9.49 8.81
CA LYS A 93 -20.67 -9.93 8.25
C LYS A 93 -20.87 -9.46 6.81
N ASP A 94 -20.43 -8.24 6.51
CA ASP A 94 -20.55 -7.63 5.18
C ASP A 94 -19.42 -8.06 4.22
N GLY A 95 -18.54 -8.96 4.67
CA GLY A 95 -17.41 -9.44 3.87
C GLY A 95 -16.34 -8.38 3.61
N LEU A 96 -15.71 -8.48 2.45
CA LEU A 96 -14.69 -7.56 1.97
C LEU A 96 -15.33 -6.44 1.13
N ARG A 97 -14.73 -5.24 1.18
CA ARG A 97 -15.12 -4.07 0.35
C ARG A 97 -14.58 -4.17 -1.08
N TYR A 98 -13.49 -4.91 -1.28
CA TYR A 98 -12.87 -5.27 -2.55
C TYR A 98 -12.50 -6.75 -2.51
N GLU A 99 -12.55 -7.46 -3.62
CA GLU A 99 -12.11 -8.86 -3.66
C GLU A 99 -10.66 -9.02 -3.22
N ASP A 100 -9.84 -8.03 -3.53
CA ASP A 100 -8.43 -7.91 -3.22
C ASP A 100 -8.12 -6.90 -2.09
N GLU A 101 -9.07 -6.71 -1.14
CA GLU A 101 -8.97 -5.68 -0.09
C GLU A 101 -7.66 -5.77 0.72
N PHE A 102 -7.16 -6.96 0.98
CA PHE A 102 -5.94 -7.16 1.75
C PHE A 102 -4.71 -6.53 1.07
N VAL A 103 -4.51 -6.80 -0.23
CA VAL A 103 -3.37 -6.21 -0.95
C VAL A 103 -3.59 -4.74 -1.25
N LYS A 104 -4.83 -4.31 -1.47
CA LYS A 104 -5.17 -2.88 -1.62
C LYS A 104 -4.89 -2.09 -0.35
N HIS A 105 -5.14 -2.67 0.83
CA HIS A 105 -4.72 -2.03 2.08
C HIS A 105 -3.20 -1.88 2.18
N LYS A 106 -2.44 -2.87 1.74
CA LYS A 106 -0.97 -2.75 1.71
C LYS A 106 -0.46 -1.71 0.73
N ILE A 107 -1.17 -1.47 -0.37
CA ILE A 107 -0.91 -0.35 -1.27
C ILE A 107 -1.21 0.98 -0.56
N LEU A 108 -2.34 1.07 0.15
CA LEU A 108 -2.71 2.25 0.95
C LEU A 108 -1.62 2.58 2.00
N ASP A 109 -1.15 1.58 2.73
CA ASP A 109 -0.04 1.70 3.69
C ASP A 109 1.23 2.23 2.99
N ALA A 110 1.61 1.61 1.86
CA ALA A 110 2.80 2.02 1.11
C ALA A 110 2.70 3.46 0.62
N VAL A 111 1.56 3.85 0.04
CA VAL A 111 1.32 5.25 -0.40
C VAL A 111 1.49 6.20 0.78
N GLY A 112 0.90 5.88 1.95
CA GLY A 112 1.06 6.68 3.16
C GLY A 112 2.52 6.80 3.62
N ASP A 113 3.26 5.70 3.60
CA ASP A 113 4.70 5.69 3.95
C ASP A 113 5.53 6.55 2.99
N LEU A 114 5.22 6.51 1.68
CA LEU A 114 5.94 7.28 0.66
C LEU A 114 5.76 8.79 0.82
N TYR A 115 4.66 9.24 1.41
CA TYR A 115 4.45 10.67 1.73
C TYR A 115 5.49 11.24 2.71
N LEU A 116 6.20 10.39 3.46
CA LEU A 116 7.30 10.82 4.34
C LEU A 116 8.48 11.45 3.58
N LEU A 117 8.54 11.30 2.25
CA LEU A 117 9.50 12.04 1.42
C LEU A 117 9.27 13.56 1.46
N GLY A 118 8.04 14.01 1.77
CA GLY A 118 7.66 15.42 1.73
C GLY A 118 7.59 16.02 0.32
N ARG A 119 7.66 15.17 -0.70
CA ARG A 119 7.58 15.50 -2.13
C ARG A 119 6.75 14.45 -2.85
N SER A 120 6.11 14.83 -3.95
CA SER A 120 5.47 13.87 -4.86
C SER A 120 6.53 13.01 -5.53
N LEU A 121 6.23 11.74 -5.71
CA LEU A 121 7.10 10.77 -6.35
C LEU A 121 6.63 10.52 -7.79
N ILE A 122 7.56 10.64 -8.74
CA ILE A 122 7.40 10.16 -10.11
C ILE A 122 8.27 8.90 -10.22
N GLY A 123 7.61 7.76 -10.42
CA GLY A 123 8.28 6.47 -10.42
C GLY A 123 7.35 5.33 -10.05
N SER A 124 7.88 4.12 -10.06
CA SER A 124 7.18 2.91 -9.62
C SER A 124 7.76 2.41 -8.31
N PHE A 125 6.88 2.18 -7.33
CA PHE A 125 7.18 1.43 -6.12
C PHE A 125 6.72 -0.02 -6.29
N GLU A 126 7.57 -0.96 -5.95
CA GLU A 126 7.22 -2.37 -5.89
C GLU A 126 7.57 -2.96 -4.53
N GLY A 127 6.60 -3.65 -3.90
CA GLY A 127 6.76 -4.29 -2.60
C GLY A 127 6.36 -5.76 -2.62
N TYR A 128 7.21 -6.60 -2.06
CA TYR A 128 6.95 -8.02 -1.84
C TYR A 128 6.95 -8.32 -0.35
N LYS A 129 5.77 -8.63 0.18
CA LYS A 129 5.55 -8.95 1.61
C LYS A 129 6.12 -7.90 2.58
N SER A 130 6.27 -6.66 2.13
CA SER A 130 6.87 -5.59 2.93
C SER A 130 5.89 -5.00 3.95
N GLY A 131 6.43 -4.12 4.77
CA GLY A 131 5.70 -3.32 5.75
C GLY A 131 6.43 -2.01 6.00
N HIS A 132 5.91 -1.21 6.95
CA HIS A 132 6.38 0.15 7.24
C HIS A 132 7.89 0.25 7.47
N ASP A 133 8.49 -0.71 8.20
CA ASP A 133 9.94 -0.70 8.45
C ASP A 133 10.76 -0.78 7.16
N LEU A 134 10.41 -1.72 6.27
CA LEU A 134 11.14 -1.92 5.02
C LEU A 134 10.89 -0.76 4.05
N ASN A 135 9.67 -0.24 3.98
CA ASN A 135 9.32 0.95 3.21
C ASN A 135 10.14 2.15 3.68
N ASN A 136 10.25 2.37 4.98
CA ASN A 136 11.05 3.46 5.55
C ASN A 136 12.56 3.29 5.26
N LYS A 137 13.08 2.06 5.32
CA LYS A 137 14.47 1.77 4.92
C LYS A 137 14.73 2.12 3.46
N LEU A 138 13.77 1.86 2.56
CA LEU A 138 13.87 2.23 1.15
C LEU A 138 13.93 3.75 0.98
N LEU A 139 13.04 4.50 1.67
CA LEU A 139 13.06 5.96 1.62
C LEU A 139 14.40 6.54 2.11
N ARG A 140 14.91 6.02 3.24
CA ARG A 140 16.22 6.44 3.75
C ARG A 140 17.36 6.10 2.78
N LYS A 141 17.29 4.97 2.10
CA LYS A 141 18.26 4.58 1.08
C LYS A 141 18.17 5.51 -0.13
N LEU A 142 16.96 5.86 -0.58
CA LEU A 142 16.74 6.82 -1.67
C LEU A 142 17.40 8.17 -1.34
N LEU A 143 17.09 8.75 -0.19
CA LEU A 143 17.61 10.06 0.22
C LEU A 143 19.14 10.09 0.37
N LYS A 144 19.77 8.96 0.68
CA LYS A 144 21.24 8.85 0.76
C LYS A 144 21.91 8.69 -0.60
N ASN A 145 21.20 8.26 -1.64
CA ASN A 145 21.74 8.00 -2.97
C ASN A 145 21.23 9.05 -3.96
N GLN A 146 21.75 10.27 -3.85
CA GLN A 146 21.32 11.41 -4.66
C GLN A 146 21.52 11.20 -6.17
N ASP A 147 22.46 10.36 -6.58
CA ASP A 147 22.68 10.02 -7.99
C ASP A 147 21.58 9.12 -8.58
N SER A 148 20.64 8.64 -7.75
CA SER A 148 19.58 7.72 -8.18
C SER A 148 18.22 8.39 -8.37
N TRP A 149 18.14 9.70 -8.19
CA TRP A 149 16.94 10.50 -8.36
C TRP A 149 17.28 11.95 -8.65
N GLU A 150 16.34 12.67 -9.20
CA GLU A 150 16.44 14.11 -9.44
C GLU A 150 15.16 14.81 -8.96
N GLU A 151 15.27 16.08 -8.62
CA GLU A 151 14.13 16.92 -8.29
C GLU A 151 13.71 17.66 -9.56
N LEU A 152 12.45 17.46 -9.97
CA LEU A 152 11.86 18.11 -11.13
C LEU A 152 10.93 19.24 -10.66
N GLY A 153 11.04 20.39 -11.30
CA GLY A 153 10.11 21.50 -11.15
C GLY A 153 9.26 21.63 -12.40
N TYR A 154 7.97 21.86 -12.23
CA TYR A 154 7.04 22.13 -13.33
C TYR A 154 6.47 23.54 -13.17
N GLU A 155 6.35 24.29 -14.27
CA GLU A 155 5.85 25.66 -14.24
C GLU A 155 4.35 25.70 -14.08
N THR A 156 3.65 24.72 -14.65
CA THR A 156 2.20 24.61 -14.57
C THR A 156 1.76 23.19 -14.16
N PRO A 157 0.56 23.04 -13.57
CA PRO A 157 0.02 21.71 -13.24
C PRO A 157 -0.16 20.80 -14.46
N GLU A 158 -0.40 21.38 -15.64
CA GLU A 158 -0.62 20.66 -16.90
C GLU A 158 0.65 19.99 -17.42
N ASP A 159 1.82 20.46 -17.00
CA ASP A 159 3.10 19.87 -17.36
C ASP A 159 3.46 18.63 -16.54
N LEU A 160 2.69 18.35 -15.48
CA LEU A 160 2.93 17.18 -14.64
C LEU A 160 2.64 15.88 -15.40
N PRO A 161 3.52 14.87 -15.33
CA PRO A 161 3.28 13.56 -15.95
C PRO A 161 2.18 12.75 -15.24
N ILE A 162 1.63 13.29 -14.16
CA ILE A 162 0.59 12.67 -13.36
C ILE A 162 -0.55 13.66 -13.22
N ASN A 163 -1.69 13.33 -13.82
CA ASN A 163 -2.88 14.15 -13.70
C ASN A 163 -3.68 13.78 -12.45
N TYR A 164 -3.28 14.27 -11.29
CA TYR A 164 -4.01 14.06 -10.04
C TYR A 164 -5.39 14.72 -10.03
N MET A 165 -5.63 15.72 -10.87
CA MET A 165 -6.87 16.49 -10.88
C MET A 165 -8.02 15.79 -11.61
N ASP A 166 -7.74 15.02 -12.67
CA ASP A 166 -8.78 14.27 -13.40
C ASP A 166 -9.39 13.13 -12.57
N ALA A 167 -8.69 12.67 -11.54
CA ALA A 167 -9.23 11.69 -10.60
C ALA A 167 -10.43 12.23 -9.79
N TYR A 168 -10.59 13.56 -9.68
CA TYR A 168 -11.69 14.20 -8.98
C TYR A 168 -12.83 14.60 -9.92
N SER A 169 -12.57 14.90 -11.19
CA SER A 169 -13.59 15.37 -12.14
C SER A 169 -14.61 14.30 -12.57
N THR A 170 -14.29 13.01 -12.38
CA THR A 170 -15.19 11.89 -12.71
C THR A 170 -16.08 11.43 -11.55
N ALA A 171 -16.07 12.14 -10.41
CA ALA A 171 -16.88 11.79 -9.24
C ALA A 171 -18.29 12.47 -9.24
N GLU A 172 -18.60 13.28 -10.25
CA GLU A 172 -19.87 14.02 -10.36
C GLU A 172 -20.72 13.55 -11.56
N ASN A 173 -20.89 12.23 -11.76
CA ASN A 173 -21.97 11.71 -12.63
C ASN A 173 -22.44 10.34 -12.11
#